data_0db040c16a5420b50fc0d9fb126cfd14
#
_entry.id   0db040c16a5420b50fc0d9fb126cfd14
#
_cell.length_a   1.000
_cell.length_b   1.000
_cell.length_c   1.000
_cell.angle_alpha   90.00
_cell.angle_beta   90.00
_cell.angle_gamma   90.00
#
_symmetry.space_group_name_H-M   'P 1'
#
loop_
_entity.id
_entity.type
_entity.pdbx_description
1 polymer ?
#
loop_
_entity_poly.entity_id
_entity_poly.type
_entity_poly.pdbx_seq_one_letter_code
_entity_poly.pdbx_strand_id
1 'polypeptide(L)'
;MMLHTEHDCDISDGESDMLFLPGRGVLRKIYHSVRQWLMASRNNPSAQKYLRSSASIVNEKRRHWRNHTHIIHPFSMFRHYWDVLMVFLITSLLMVVPYQATFEMDLKSRIWNITKNILLLVCIADILVNCMTGYFDNELHAVILEHRKIINRYVKHGTFIPDLLGSLPTDLFFLTIWVEYTVTRKATSLICIFRVFSLSSYIDKLAFAYDIPLTLHEFCLILFWMIIALHWQSCFHWLMPIVTTSMRQPERPRSDSWIYVDNIWDARRSLQYLYSLLRATATFMRANLLHTNPNNDGDTYMIIVLQLFGIVAPWFLITRCMQFFKGINSSRLRYQGTVAQLKQYMRHKQLPYPTQRRIIEYYEFRFQHRFFREQEIIHTLSAQMRHEISMHSCRKLVENVTFFNNLPLSLLGRIVALLKSEIFLTNDVIVRANQPGDCMYFIASGTVAIYTNSGKEVCHLEDGAHFGEVALVMPNEMRVASVVAVEVCELYRLNRADFARTIHPYPMLWERIKKIAIERHEKTMILNEQ
;
A
#
# COMPACT_ATOMS: atom_id res chain seq x y z
N MET A 1 -17.84 26.34 7.14
CA MET A 1 -18.16 25.03 7.76
C MET A 1 -19.18 24.37 6.85
N MET A 2 -18.74 23.64 5.81
CA MET A 2 -19.65 22.79 5.04
C MET A 2 -20.07 21.69 5.97
N LEU A 3 -21.37 21.62 6.25
CA LEU A 3 -22.01 20.48 6.85
C LEU A 3 -21.76 19.29 5.93
N HIS A 4 -20.70 18.49 6.19
CA HIS A 4 -20.77 17.07 5.94
C HIS A 4 -21.90 16.58 6.84
N THR A 5 -23.11 16.66 6.35
CA THR A 5 -24.14 15.77 6.83
C THR A 5 -23.67 14.37 6.40
N GLU A 6 -22.93 13.69 7.27
CA GLU A 6 -22.93 12.24 7.24
C GLU A 6 -24.40 11.88 7.23
N HIS A 7 -24.87 11.45 6.09
CA HIS A 7 -26.18 10.87 5.98
C HIS A 7 -26.09 9.55 6.72
N ASP A 8 -26.40 9.59 8.00
CA ASP A 8 -26.66 8.43 8.83
C ASP A 8 -27.95 7.81 8.30
N CYS A 9 -27.75 6.95 7.30
CA CYS A 9 -28.86 6.26 6.68
C CYS A 9 -29.25 5.15 7.63
N ASP A 10 -30.29 5.35 8.39
CA ASP A 10 -31.08 4.32 9.09
C ASP A 10 -31.77 3.33 8.12
N ILE A 11 -31.40 3.28 6.86
CA ILE A 11 -31.55 2.09 6.02
C ILE A 11 -30.56 1.07 6.58
N SER A 12 -30.68 0.88 7.88
CA SER A 12 -30.08 -0.17 8.64
C SER A 12 -30.39 -1.50 7.96
N ASP A 13 -29.54 -2.44 8.17
CA ASP A 13 -29.70 -3.85 7.86
C ASP A 13 -31.08 -4.44 8.23
N GLY A 14 -31.97 -3.68 8.90
CA GLY A 14 -33.29 -4.05 9.34
C GLY A 14 -34.26 -4.52 8.25
N GLU A 15 -34.28 -3.92 7.06
CA GLU A 15 -35.11 -4.43 5.95
C GLU A 15 -34.54 -5.70 5.33
N SER A 16 -33.23 -5.88 5.33
CA SER A 16 -32.60 -7.13 4.92
C SER A 16 -32.80 -8.22 5.97
N ASP A 17 -32.86 -7.86 7.26
CA ASP A 17 -33.06 -8.80 8.36
C ASP A 17 -34.51 -9.30 8.45
N MET A 18 -35.50 -8.51 8.03
CA MET A 18 -36.89 -8.99 7.97
C MET A 18 -37.10 -10.17 7.01
N LEU A 19 -36.33 -10.27 5.94
CA LEU A 19 -36.36 -11.43 5.03
C LEU A 19 -35.76 -12.70 5.65
N PHE A 20 -35.06 -12.58 6.75
CA PHE A 20 -34.27 -13.64 7.38
C PHE A 20 -34.68 -13.91 8.84
N LEU A 21 -35.93 -13.63 9.21
CA LEU A 21 -36.42 -13.87 10.57
C LEU A 21 -36.19 -15.33 11.01
N PRO A 22 -35.48 -15.55 12.11
CA PRO A 22 -35.25 -16.89 12.62
C PRO A 22 -36.56 -17.50 13.08
N GLY A 23 -36.88 -18.69 12.58
CA GLY A 23 -38.04 -19.45 13.05
C GLY A 23 -37.94 -19.80 14.54
N ARG A 24 -39.07 -20.13 15.21
CA ARG A 24 -39.13 -20.55 16.61
C ARG A 24 -38.36 -21.87 16.81
N GLY A 25 -37.30 -21.84 17.62
CA GLY A 25 -36.49 -23.00 17.99
C GLY A 25 -34.96 -22.71 17.98
N VAL A 26 -34.24 -23.27 18.98
CA VAL A 26 -32.78 -23.04 19.16
C VAL A 26 -31.98 -23.53 17.96
N LEU A 27 -32.27 -24.69 17.41
CA LEU A 27 -31.57 -25.25 16.24
C LEU A 27 -31.76 -24.40 14.99
N ARG A 28 -32.97 -23.83 14.79
CA ARG A 28 -33.21 -22.91 13.67
C ARG A 28 -32.46 -21.60 13.85
N LYS A 29 -32.36 -21.06 15.06
CA LYS A 29 -31.56 -19.86 15.34
C LYS A 29 -30.10 -20.09 15.04
N ILE A 30 -29.52 -21.22 15.49
CA ILE A 30 -28.13 -21.59 15.19
C ILE A 30 -27.92 -21.73 13.67
N TYR A 31 -28.82 -22.43 12.99
CA TYR A 31 -28.74 -22.59 11.53
C TYR A 31 -28.77 -21.24 10.78
N HIS A 32 -29.66 -20.34 11.20
CA HIS A 32 -29.73 -18.99 10.63
C HIS A 32 -28.47 -18.17 10.88
N SER A 33 -27.93 -18.21 12.10
CA SER A 33 -26.69 -17.51 12.46
C SER A 33 -25.50 -18.01 11.64
N VAL A 34 -25.32 -19.32 11.55
CA VAL A 34 -24.27 -19.93 10.71
C VAL A 34 -24.44 -19.51 9.25
N ARG A 35 -25.67 -19.53 8.76
CA ARG A 35 -25.98 -19.17 7.37
C ARG A 35 -25.70 -17.70 7.06
N GLN A 36 -26.07 -16.79 7.98
CA GLN A 36 -25.69 -15.36 7.85
C GLN A 36 -24.17 -15.18 7.76
N TRP A 37 -23.43 -15.97 8.51
CA TRP A 37 -21.96 -15.92 8.52
C TRP A 37 -21.33 -16.39 7.21
N LEU A 38 -22.01 -17.26 6.45
CA LEU A 38 -21.59 -17.77 5.14
C LEU A 38 -22.01 -16.86 3.97
N MET A 39 -22.82 -15.83 4.22
CA MET A 39 -23.28 -14.88 3.21
C MET A 39 -22.31 -13.71 3.00
N ALA A 40 -22.51 -12.96 1.91
CA ALA A 40 -21.80 -11.70 1.69
C ALA A 40 -22.00 -10.75 2.88
N SER A 41 -20.93 -10.15 3.38
CA SER A 41 -20.98 -9.19 4.48
C SER A 41 -20.36 -7.86 4.08
N ARG A 42 -20.98 -6.75 4.50
CA ARG A 42 -20.42 -5.41 4.33
C ARG A 42 -19.10 -5.24 5.07
N ASN A 43 -18.92 -5.96 6.19
CA ASN A 43 -17.71 -5.88 7.02
C ASN A 43 -16.51 -6.62 6.42
N ASN A 44 -16.71 -7.39 5.34
CA ASN A 44 -15.59 -8.02 4.64
C ASN A 44 -14.86 -6.98 3.80
N PRO A 45 -13.53 -6.75 4.02
CA PRO A 45 -12.77 -5.73 3.30
C PRO A 45 -12.81 -5.90 1.78
N SER A 46 -12.82 -7.14 1.30
CA SER A 46 -12.89 -7.44 -0.13
C SER A 46 -14.27 -7.14 -0.72
N ALA A 47 -15.37 -7.25 0.07
CA ALA A 47 -16.72 -6.99 -0.41
C ALA A 47 -16.89 -5.54 -0.89
N GLN A 48 -16.35 -4.58 -0.17
CA GLN A 48 -16.44 -3.16 -0.50
C GLN A 48 -15.75 -2.80 -1.83
N LYS A 49 -14.72 -3.56 -2.22
CA LYS A 49 -13.97 -3.34 -3.47
C LYS A 49 -14.73 -3.80 -4.70
N TYR A 50 -15.41 -4.93 -4.60
CA TYR A 50 -16.14 -5.53 -5.71
C TYR A 50 -17.62 -5.14 -5.76
N LEU A 51 -18.27 -5.05 -4.59
CA LEU A 51 -19.68 -4.68 -4.43
C LEU A 51 -19.75 -3.25 -3.86
N ARG A 52 -19.64 -2.26 -4.74
CA ARG A 52 -19.48 -0.83 -4.39
C ARG A 52 -20.69 -0.19 -3.71
N SER A 53 -21.87 -0.81 -3.83
CA SER A 53 -23.14 -0.26 -3.30
C SER A 53 -23.75 -1.19 -2.27
N SER A 54 -24.35 -0.62 -1.21
CA SER A 54 -25.12 -1.37 -0.22
C SER A 54 -26.26 -2.16 -0.88
N ALA A 55 -26.92 -1.58 -1.89
CA ALA A 55 -27.96 -2.26 -2.67
C ALA A 55 -27.42 -3.48 -3.41
N SER A 56 -26.20 -3.43 -3.97
CA SER A 56 -25.60 -4.57 -4.66
C SER A 56 -25.29 -5.72 -3.68
N ILE A 57 -24.86 -5.40 -2.45
CA ILE A 57 -24.63 -6.41 -1.40
C ILE A 57 -25.94 -7.08 -1.00
N VAL A 58 -27.01 -6.31 -0.81
CA VAL A 58 -28.34 -6.84 -0.46
C VAL A 58 -28.90 -7.72 -1.58
N ASN A 59 -28.77 -7.31 -2.84
CA ASN A 59 -29.21 -8.09 -3.99
C ASN A 59 -28.43 -9.40 -4.11
N GLU A 60 -27.11 -9.37 -3.86
CA GLU A 60 -26.28 -10.56 -3.88
C GLU A 60 -26.60 -11.50 -2.71
N LYS A 61 -26.87 -10.98 -1.51
CA LYS A 61 -27.41 -11.77 -0.38
C LYS A 61 -28.73 -12.47 -0.77
N ARG A 62 -29.67 -11.75 -1.40
CA ARG A 62 -30.97 -12.32 -1.86
C ARG A 62 -30.77 -13.39 -2.91
N ARG A 63 -29.86 -13.18 -3.90
CA ARG A 63 -29.51 -14.14 -4.94
C ARG A 63 -28.92 -15.41 -4.34
N HIS A 64 -27.97 -15.27 -3.44
CA HIS A 64 -27.34 -16.39 -2.73
C HIS A 64 -28.35 -17.17 -1.88
N TRP A 65 -29.22 -16.48 -1.15
CA TRP A 65 -30.25 -17.12 -0.31
C TRP A 65 -31.25 -17.96 -1.12
N ARG A 66 -31.66 -17.49 -2.29
CA ARG A 66 -32.68 -18.17 -3.09
C ARG A 66 -32.14 -19.41 -3.83
N ASN A 67 -30.94 -19.30 -4.37
CA ASN A 67 -30.47 -20.25 -5.38
C ASN A 67 -29.31 -21.15 -4.92
N HIS A 68 -28.53 -20.74 -3.90
CA HIS A 68 -27.26 -21.40 -3.60
C HIS A 68 -27.00 -21.57 -2.10
N THR A 69 -27.93 -22.24 -1.42
CA THR A 69 -27.93 -22.33 0.04
C THR A 69 -26.76 -23.06 0.68
N HIS A 70 -26.07 -23.94 -0.07
CA HIS A 70 -24.99 -24.80 0.43
C HIS A 70 -23.60 -24.30 0.05
N ILE A 71 -23.50 -23.16 -0.63
CA ILE A 71 -22.24 -22.62 -1.12
C ILE A 71 -21.80 -21.48 -0.20
N ILE A 72 -20.49 -21.40 0.07
CA ILE A 72 -19.89 -20.33 0.84
C ILE A 72 -19.68 -19.14 -0.10
N HIS A 73 -20.19 -17.97 0.30
CA HIS A 73 -19.97 -16.76 -0.49
C HIS A 73 -18.50 -16.28 -0.37
N PRO A 74 -17.82 -15.90 -1.48
CA PRO A 74 -16.41 -15.49 -1.44
C PRO A 74 -16.18 -14.25 -0.56
N PHE A 75 -17.20 -13.38 -0.40
CA PHE A 75 -17.14 -12.18 0.44
C PHE A 75 -17.83 -12.36 1.79
N SER A 76 -17.92 -13.59 2.30
CA SER A 76 -18.42 -13.87 3.65
C SER A 76 -17.37 -13.59 4.71
N MET A 77 -17.82 -13.30 5.95
CA MET A 77 -16.90 -13.16 7.09
C MET A 77 -16.25 -14.50 7.44
N PHE A 78 -16.98 -15.61 7.29
CA PHE A 78 -16.43 -16.94 7.46
C PHE A 78 -15.21 -17.16 6.57
N ARG A 79 -15.33 -16.86 5.27
CA ARG A 79 -14.22 -17.04 4.31
C ARG A 79 -13.03 -16.17 4.68
N HIS A 80 -13.25 -14.94 5.09
CA HIS A 80 -12.18 -14.04 5.50
C HIS A 80 -11.38 -14.57 6.70
N TYR A 81 -12.08 -14.99 7.77
CA TYR A 81 -11.40 -15.58 8.93
C TYR A 81 -10.76 -16.92 8.63
N TRP A 82 -11.38 -17.71 7.74
CA TRP A 82 -10.81 -18.97 7.28
C TRP A 82 -9.49 -18.74 6.54
N ASP A 83 -9.42 -17.79 5.63
CA ASP A 83 -8.20 -17.45 4.89
C ASP A 83 -7.07 -17.01 5.86
N VAL A 84 -7.37 -16.18 6.86
CA VAL A 84 -6.42 -15.78 7.91
C VAL A 84 -5.93 -16.99 8.70
N LEU A 85 -6.85 -17.84 9.17
CA LEU A 85 -6.53 -19.06 9.91
C LEU A 85 -5.62 -19.99 9.09
N MET A 86 -5.93 -20.19 7.81
CA MET A 86 -5.16 -21.07 6.92
C MET A 86 -3.75 -20.56 6.68
N VAL A 87 -3.50 -19.25 6.63
CA VAL A 87 -2.13 -18.72 6.56
C VAL A 87 -1.31 -19.17 7.77
N PHE A 88 -1.85 -19.07 8.99
CA PHE A 88 -1.15 -19.51 10.20
C PHE A 88 -0.96 -21.02 10.24
N LEU A 89 -1.98 -21.80 9.89
CA LEU A 89 -1.92 -23.27 9.97
C LEU A 89 -1.00 -23.88 8.91
N ILE A 90 -1.04 -23.38 7.67
CA ILE A 90 -0.13 -23.87 6.61
C ILE A 90 1.31 -23.44 6.91
N THR A 91 1.54 -22.22 7.41
CA THR A 91 2.88 -21.79 7.86
C THR A 91 3.39 -22.70 8.98
N SER A 92 2.55 -23.02 9.96
CA SER A 92 2.89 -23.95 11.03
C SER A 92 3.17 -25.36 10.48
N LEU A 93 2.40 -25.82 9.50
CA LEU A 93 2.62 -27.10 8.82
C LEU A 93 4.01 -27.15 8.15
N LEU A 94 4.35 -26.09 7.40
CA LEU A 94 5.63 -26.00 6.68
C LEU A 94 6.84 -25.85 7.62
N MET A 95 6.64 -25.45 8.87
CA MET A 95 7.68 -25.41 9.89
C MET A 95 7.76 -26.71 10.71
N VAL A 96 6.64 -27.22 11.17
CA VAL A 96 6.58 -28.36 12.09
C VAL A 96 6.91 -29.68 11.39
N VAL A 97 6.35 -29.92 10.18
CA VAL A 97 6.50 -31.22 9.52
C VAL A 97 7.94 -31.53 9.11
N PRO A 98 8.69 -30.61 8.44
CA PRO A 98 10.08 -30.91 8.11
C PRO A 98 10.96 -31.06 9.36
N TYR A 99 10.75 -30.24 10.40
CA TYR A 99 11.46 -30.40 11.66
C TYR A 99 11.23 -31.78 12.30
N GLN A 100 9.97 -32.23 12.38
CA GLN A 100 9.61 -33.53 12.90
C GLN A 100 10.17 -34.67 12.06
N ALA A 101 10.13 -34.54 10.73
CA ALA A 101 10.61 -35.59 9.82
C ALA A 101 12.13 -35.79 9.92
N THR A 102 12.85 -34.77 10.35
CA THR A 102 14.33 -34.78 10.37
C THR A 102 14.91 -34.95 11.76
N PHE A 103 14.48 -34.18 12.75
CA PHE A 103 15.07 -34.15 14.09
C PHE A 103 14.32 -35.04 15.11
N GLU A 104 13.03 -35.32 14.89
CA GLU A 104 12.17 -36.12 15.77
C GLU A 104 11.72 -37.41 15.07
N MET A 105 12.68 -38.21 14.62
CA MET A 105 12.38 -39.46 13.92
C MET A 105 11.82 -40.55 14.85
N ASP A 106 12.02 -40.43 16.16
CA ASP A 106 11.55 -41.40 17.14
C ASP A 106 10.01 -41.45 17.19
N LEU A 107 9.46 -42.66 17.08
CA LEU A 107 8.01 -42.92 17.13
C LEU A 107 7.37 -42.61 18.50
N LYS A 108 8.16 -42.40 19.55
CA LYS A 108 7.72 -42.20 20.94
C LYS A 108 7.10 -40.81 21.18
N SER A 109 7.34 -39.80 20.33
CA SER A 109 6.83 -38.46 20.52
C SER A 109 5.39 -38.34 20.03
N ARG A 110 4.43 -38.74 20.91
CA ARG A 110 2.98 -38.66 20.62
C ARG A 110 2.52 -37.24 20.27
N ILE A 111 3.04 -36.22 20.97
CA ILE A 111 2.64 -34.83 20.81
C ILE A 111 2.87 -34.35 19.37
N TRP A 112 4.06 -34.55 18.84
CA TRP A 112 4.42 -34.16 17.47
C TRP A 112 3.55 -34.84 16.41
N ASN A 113 3.29 -36.13 16.57
CA ASN A 113 2.44 -36.88 15.64
C ASN A 113 0.98 -36.41 15.69
N ILE A 114 0.45 -36.10 16.89
CA ILE A 114 -0.91 -35.56 17.05
C ILE A 114 -0.99 -34.17 16.38
N THR A 115 -0.04 -33.27 16.67
CA THR A 115 0.01 -31.92 16.07
C THR A 115 0.03 -31.98 14.54
N LYS A 116 0.89 -32.82 13.96
CA LYS A 116 0.96 -32.99 12.50
C LYS A 116 -0.37 -33.48 11.92
N ASN A 117 -0.97 -34.53 12.53
CA ASN A 117 -2.21 -35.11 12.04
C ASN A 117 -3.38 -34.12 12.12
N ILE A 118 -3.44 -33.29 13.18
CA ILE A 118 -4.43 -32.21 13.30
C ILE A 118 -4.24 -31.18 12.17
N LEU A 119 -3.00 -30.75 11.91
CA LEU A 119 -2.70 -29.81 10.84
C LEU A 119 -3.10 -30.37 9.47
N LEU A 120 -2.77 -31.64 9.19
CA LEU A 120 -3.16 -32.30 7.94
C LEU A 120 -4.70 -32.46 7.81
N LEU A 121 -5.40 -32.80 8.90
CA LEU A 121 -6.85 -32.88 8.91
C LEU A 121 -7.51 -31.56 8.54
N VAL A 122 -7.00 -30.45 9.10
CA VAL A 122 -7.51 -29.10 8.76
C VAL A 122 -7.19 -28.76 7.30
N CYS A 123 -6.03 -29.19 6.78
CA CYS A 123 -5.72 -29.00 5.35
C CYS A 123 -6.65 -29.81 4.43
N ILE A 124 -7.11 -30.99 4.83
CA ILE A 124 -8.14 -31.73 4.09
C ILE A 124 -9.49 -30.99 4.16
N ALA A 125 -9.86 -30.49 5.33
CA ALA A 125 -11.08 -29.67 5.47
C ALA A 125 -11.03 -28.42 4.60
N ASP A 126 -9.85 -27.83 4.41
CA ASP A 126 -9.64 -26.66 3.54
C ASP A 126 -9.96 -26.99 2.06
N ILE A 127 -9.59 -28.15 1.58
CA ILE A 127 -9.95 -28.60 0.22
C ILE A 127 -11.47 -28.63 0.06
N LEU A 128 -12.20 -29.14 1.06
CA LEU A 128 -13.67 -29.17 1.04
C LEU A 128 -14.25 -27.75 1.05
N VAL A 129 -13.73 -26.87 1.89
CA VAL A 129 -14.13 -25.46 1.94
C VAL A 129 -13.89 -24.78 0.59
N ASN A 130 -12.74 -25.01 -0.06
CA ASN A 130 -12.44 -24.45 -1.38
C ASN A 130 -13.38 -24.98 -2.47
N CYS A 131 -13.77 -26.26 -2.43
CA CYS A 131 -14.76 -26.85 -3.33
C CYS A 131 -16.17 -26.24 -3.17
N MET A 132 -16.46 -25.72 -1.97
CA MET A 132 -17.77 -25.14 -1.65
C MET A 132 -17.78 -23.60 -1.68
N THR A 133 -16.65 -22.95 -1.96
CA THR A 133 -16.54 -21.49 -1.97
C THR A 133 -16.67 -20.94 -3.38
N GLY A 134 -17.63 -20.02 -3.59
CA GLY A 134 -17.78 -19.29 -4.85
C GLY A 134 -16.57 -18.41 -5.17
N TYR A 135 -16.53 -17.87 -6.38
CA TYR A 135 -15.48 -16.96 -6.80
C TYR A 135 -16.02 -15.77 -7.58
N PHE A 136 -15.28 -14.67 -7.56
CA PHE A 136 -15.56 -13.52 -8.40
C PHE A 136 -14.88 -13.68 -9.76
N ASP A 137 -15.63 -13.48 -10.82
CA ASP A 137 -15.12 -13.47 -12.18
C ASP A 137 -14.89 -12.03 -12.64
N ASN A 138 -13.65 -11.70 -12.95
CA ASN A 138 -13.27 -10.34 -13.37
C ASN A 138 -13.77 -9.99 -14.78
N GLU A 139 -13.97 -10.98 -15.67
CA GLU A 139 -14.45 -10.74 -17.02
C GLU A 139 -15.96 -10.46 -17.01
N LEU A 140 -16.71 -11.25 -16.27
CA LEU A 140 -18.16 -11.11 -16.14
C LEU A 140 -18.58 -10.08 -15.09
N HIS A 141 -17.65 -9.56 -14.29
CA HIS A 141 -17.92 -8.69 -13.12
C HIS A 141 -19.03 -9.26 -12.21
N ALA A 142 -19.09 -10.56 -12.05
CA ALA A 142 -20.14 -11.26 -11.31
C ALA A 142 -19.57 -12.36 -10.40
N VAL A 143 -20.26 -12.61 -9.29
CA VAL A 143 -19.93 -13.73 -8.39
C VAL A 143 -20.55 -15.00 -8.96
N ILE A 144 -19.73 -16.03 -9.17
CA ILE A 144 -20.17 -17.35 -9.63
C ILE A 144 -20.33 -18.28 -8.43
N LEU A 145 -21.57 -18.79 -8.26
CA LEU A 145 -21.97 -19.67 -7.15
C LEU A 145 -22.41 -21.05 -7.63
N GLU A 146 -22.20 -21.41 -8.90
CA GLU A 146 -22.53 -22.71 -9.45
C GLU A 146 -21.47 -23.75 -9.07
N HIS A 147 -21.86 -24.80 -8.36
CA HIS A 147 -20.93 -25.82 -7.82
C HIS A 147 -20.04 -26.45 -8.90
N ARG A 148 -20.62 -26.80 -10.08
CA ARG A 148 -19.84 -27.39 -11.19
C ARG A 148 -18.76 -26.45 -11.72
N LYS A 149 -19.06 -25.16 -11.83
CA LYS A 149 -18.10 -24.15 -12.29
C LYS A 149 -17.00 -23.91 -11.24
N ILE A 150 -17.36 -23.92 -9.94
CA ILE A 150 -16.42 -23.78 -8.83
C ILE A 150 -15.39 -24.92 -8.85
N ILE A 151 -15.86 -26.18 -8.88
CA ILE A 151 -14.96 -27.35 -8.90
C ILE A 151 -14.10 -27.34 -10.16
N ASN A 152 -14.68 -27.10 -11.33
CA ASN A 152 -13.93 -27.10 -12.59
C ASN A 152 -12.81 -26.03 -12.58
N ARG A 153 -13.10 -24.83 -12.04
CA ARG A 153 -12.09 -23.79 -11.88
C ARG A 153 -11.01 -24.18 -10.88
N TYR A 154 -11.39 -24.72 -9.72
CA TYR A 154 -10.43 -25.12 -8.66
C TYR A 154 -9.51 -26.25 -9.15
N VAL A 155 -10.04 -27.22 -9.89
CA VAL A 155 -9.27 -28.35 -10.43
C VAL A 155 -8.38 -27.94 -11.59
N LYS A 156 -8.89 -27.14 -12.55
CA LYS A 156 -8.14 -26.82 -13.78
C LYS A 156 -7.21 -25.61 -13.65
N HIS A 157 -7.62 -24.60 -12.92
CA HIS A 157 -6.90 -23.31 -12.81
C HIS A 157 -6.52 -22.95 -11.37
N GLY A 158 -6.92 -23.77 -10.40
CA GLY A 158 -6.62 -23.56 -8.98
C GLY A 158 -5.50 -24.43 -8.46
N THR A 159 -5.42 -24.49 -7.14
CA THR A 159 -4.38 -25.22 -6.40
C THR A 159 -4.79 -26.64 -5.97
N PHE A 160 -5.83 -27.22 -6.59
CA PHE A 160 -6.38 -28.52 -6.16
C PHE A 160 -5.35 -29.64 -6.11
N ILE A 161 -4.55 -29.81 -7.19
CA ILE A 161 -3.54 -30.89 -7.26
C ILE A 161 -2.47 -30.72 -6.18
N PRO A 162 -1.80 -29.56 -6.05
CA PRO A 162 -0.85 -29.36 -4.95
C PRO A 162 -1.50 -29.43 -3.57
N ASP A 163 -2.75 -28.99 -3.42
CA ASP A 163 -3.47 -29.10 -2.15
C ASP A 163 -3.74 -30.55 -1.76
N LEU A 164 -4.14 -31.37 -2.72
CA LEU A 164 -4.37 -32.78 -2.49
C LEU A 164 -3.07 -33.49 -2.12
N LEU A 165 -2.01 -33.31 -2.90
CA LEU A 165 -0.72 -33.92 -2.63
C LEU A 165 -0.14 -33.49 -1.29
N GLY A 166 -0.16 -32.19 -0.99
CA GLY A 166 0.39 -31.63 0.25
C GLY A 166 -0.43 -31.92 1.50
N SER A 167 -1.66 -32.43 1.38
CA SER A 167 -2.51 -32.82 2.52
C SER A 167 -2.57 -34.31 2.78
N LEU A 168 -1.92 -35.14 1.95
CA LEU A 168 -1.94 -36.57 2.13
C LEU A 168 -1.24 -36.98 3.43
N PRO A 169 -1.89 -37.73 4.32
CA PRO A 169 -1.24 -38.27 5.53
C PRO A 169 -0.36 -39.48 5.15
N THR A 170 0.75 -39.23 4.47
CA THR A 170 1.64 -40.25 3.91
C THR A 170 2.13 -41.23 4.96
N ASP A 171 2.38 -40.75 6.20
CA ASP A 171 2.79 -41.62 7.30
C ASP A 171 1.75 -42.68 7.66
N LEU A 172 0.46 -42.34 7.58
CA LEU A 172 -0.62 -43.29 7.83
C LEU A 172 -0.82 -44.22 6.64
N PHE A 173 -0.71 -43.70 5.43
CA PHE A 173 -0.88 -44.48 4.21
C PHE A 173 0.18 -45.56 4.05
N PHE A 174 1.45 -45.25 4.35
CA PHE A 174 2.55 -46.17 4.24
C PHE A 174 2.85 -46.94 5.54
N LEU A 175 2.06 -46.74 6.59
CA LEU A 175 2.25 -47.43 7.88
C LEU A 175 2.18 -48.97 7.74
N THR A 176 1.32 -49.48 6.90
CA THR A 176 1.11 -50.91 6.67
C THR A 176 2.12 -51.51 5.70
N ILE A 177 2.62 -50.72 4.72
CA ILE A 177 3.47 -51.20 3.63
C ILE A 177 4.96 -51.11 4.02
N TRP A 178 5.35 -50.02 4.71
CA TRP A 178 6.76 -49.73 5.04
C TRP A 178 7.00 -49.62 6.55
N VAL A 179 6.57 -50.63 7.30
CA VAL A 179 6.75 -50.65 8.77
C VAL A 179 8.22 -50.55 9.15
N GLU A 180 9.12 -51.24 8.43
CA GLU A 180 10.57 -51.27 8.69
C GLU A 180 11.33 -50.05 8.16
N TYR A 181 10.72 -49.24 7.27
CA TYR A 181 11.36 -48.13 6.58
C TYR A 181 10.98 -46.78 7.22
N THR A 182 11.36 -46.56 8.46
CA THR A 182 11.00 -45.37 9.23
C THR A 182 11.53 -44.08 8.58
N VAL A 183 12.77 -44.08 8.10
CA VAL A 183 13.38 -42.90 7.47
C VAL A 183 12.64 -42.53 6.17
N THR A 184 12.41 -43.52 5.30
CA THR A 184 11.68 -43.28 4.04
C THR A 184 10.26 -42.75 4.30
N ARG A 185 9.53 -43.34 5.25
CA ARG A 185 8.19 -42.93 5.63
C ARG A 185 8.16 -41.49 6.16
N LYS A 186 9.12 -41.09 6.99
CA LYS A 186 9.23 -39.70 7.47
C LYS A 186 9.61 -38.75 6.34
N ALA A 187 10.48 -39.14 5.42
CA ALA A 187 10.86 -38.35 4.26
C ALA A 187 9.64 -38.09 3.32
N THR A 188 8.74 -39.08 3.16
CA THR A 188 7.54 -38.86 2.34
C THR A 188 6.59 -37.79 2.91
N SER A 189 6.63 -37.52 4.21
CA SER A 189 5.82 -36.42 4.80
C SER A 189 6.23 -35.04 4.32
N LEU A 190 7.43 -34.88 3.74
CA LEU A 190 7.91 -33.62 3.16
C LEU A 190 7.11 -33.19 1.90
N ILE A 191 6.28 -34.09 1.36
CA ILE A 191 5.32 -33.76 0.26
C ILE A 191 4.40 -32.60 0.67
N CYS A 192 4.25 -32.30 1.97
CA CYS A 192 3.50 -31.12 2.43
C CYS A 192 4.01 -29.77 1.85
N ILE A 193 5.22 -29.74 1.25
CA ILE A 193 5.77 -28.56 0.56
C ILE A 193 4.82 -28.03 -0.53
N PHE A 194 4.03 -28.90 -1.16
CA PHE A 194 3.06 -28.46 -2.19
C PHE A 194 2.00 -27.50 -1.65
N ARG A 195 1.80 -27.41 -0.34
CA ARG A 195 0.92 -26.41 0.28
C ARG A 195 1.46 -24.96 0.19
N VAL A 196 2.70 -24.79 -0.23
CA VAL A 196 3.30 -23.47 -0.52
C VAL A 196 2.45 -22.68 -1.54
N PHE A 197 1.90 -23.35 -2.56
CA PHE A 197 1.07 -22.71 -3.60
C PHE A 197 -0.22 -22.12 -3.01
N SER A 198 -0.89 -22.85 -2.13
CA SER A 198 -2.09 -22.38 -1.45
C SER A 198 -1.78 -21.24 -0.49
N LEU A 199 -0.68 -21.37 0.26
CA LEU A 199 -0.22 -20.33 1.19
C LEU A 199 0.02 -19.00 0.46
N SER A 200 0.72 -19.03 -0.68
CA SER A 200 0.91 -17.83 -1.51
C SER A 200 -0.43 -17.21 -1.92
N SER A 201 -1.37 -18.02 -2.40
CA SER A 201 -2.70 -17.55 -2.80
C SER A 201 -3.48 -16.91 -1.64
N TYR A 202 -3.39 -17.44 -0.42
CA TYR A 202 -4.04 -16.85 0.75
C TYR A 202 -3.40 -15.54 1.17
N ILE A 203 -2.07 -15.46 1.17
CA ILE A 203 -1.35 -14.22 1.49
C ILE A 203 -1.70 -13.13 0.48
N ASP A 204 -1.75 -13.44 -0.82
CA ASP A 204 -2.11 -12.48 -1.88
C ASP A 204 -3.54 -11.97 -1.71
N LYS A 205 -4.50 -12.86 -1.37
CA LYS A 205 -5.89 -12.46 -1.09
C LYS A 205 -6.00 -11.52 0.12
N LEU A 206 -5.26 -11.80 1.19
CA LEU A 206 -5.25 -10.94 2.38
C LEU A 206 -4.56 -9.60 2.11
N ALA A 207 -3.44 -9.60 1.40
CA ALA A 207 -2.75 -8.36 1.00
C ALA A 207 -3.67 -7.46 0.16
N PHE A 208 -4.41 -8.05 -0.78
CA PHE A 208 -5.43 -7.33 -1.55
C PHE A 208 -6.57 -6.84 -0.65
N ALA A 209 -7.08 -7.63 0.28
CA ALA A 209 -8.16 -7.25 1.17
C ALA A 209 -7.82 -6.00 2.02
N TYR A 210 -6.60 -5.94 2.54
CA TYR A 210 -6.13 -4.86 3.42
C TYR A 210 -5.43 -3.70 2.71
N ASP A 211 -5.49 -3.61 1.37
CA ASP A 211 -4.84 -2.54 0.57
C ASP A 211 -3.35 -2.38 0.85
N ILE A 212 -2.65 -3.49 1.11
CA ILE A 212 -1.21 -3.43 1.33
C ILE A 212 -0.53 -2.97 0.02
N PRO A 213 0.32 -1.93 0.06
CA PRO A 213 1.05 -1.48 -1.12
C PRO A 213 1.83 -2.63 -1.76
N LEU A 214 1.68 -2.80 -3.07
CA LEU A 214 2.27 -3.94 -3.80
C LEU A 214 3.77 -4.09 -3.54
N THR A 215 4.52 -2.99 -3.47
CA THR A 215 5.96 -3.00 -3.22
C THR A 215 6.31 -3.52 -1.83
N LEU A 216 5.52 -3.14 -0.80
CA LEU A 216 5.69 -3.63 0.57
C LEU A 216 5.30 -5.11 0.67
N HIS A 217 4.18 -5.50 0.04
CA HIS A 217 3.72 -6.89 -0.02
C HIS A 217 4.79 -7.80 -0.62
N GLU A 218 5.30 -7.47 -1.81
CA GLU A 218 6.33 -8.28 -2.48
C GLU A 218 7.63 -8.36 -1.66
N PHE A 219 8.04 -7.27 -1.01
CA PHE A 219 9.22 -7.26 -0.15
C PHE A 219 9.05 -8.18 1.07
N CYS A 220 7.94 -8.06 1.80
CA CYS A 220 7.64 -8.90 2.95
C CYS A 220 7.48 -10.38 2.56
N LEU A 221 6.84 -10.64 1.41
CA LEU A 221 6.62 -11.99 0.90
C LEU A 221 7.95 -12.69 0.62
N ILE A 222 8.91 -12.01 0.01
CA ILE A 222 10.21 -12.61 -0.29
C ILE A 222 11.02 -12.90 0.97
N LEU A 223 10.98 -12.02 1.98
CA LEU A 223 11.60 -12.27 3.28
C LEU A 223 10.98 -13.50 3.96
N PHE A 224 9.66 -13.60 3.91
CA PHE A 224 8.91 -14.72 4.45
C PHE A 224 9.33 -16.06 3.79
N TRP A 225 9.36 -16.10 2.45
CA TRP A 225 9.79 -17.28 1.71
C TRP A 225 11.25 -17.62 1.95
N MET A 226 12.10 -16.62 2.14
CA MET A 226 13.52 -16.85 2.44
C MET A 226 13.70 -17.54 3.80
N ILE A 227 12.92 -17.15 4.82
CA ILE A 227 12.94 -17.79 6.15
C ILE A 227 12.49 -19.25 6.03
N ILE A 228 11.39 -19.52 5.31
CA ILE A 228 10.92 -20.89 5.07
C ILE A 228 11.97 -21.71 4.31
N ALA A 229 12.57 -21.16 3.26
CA ALA A 229 13.58 -21.82 2.48
C ALA A 229 14.82 -22.20 3.32
N LEU A 230 15.31 -21.29 4.16
CA LEU A 230 16.43 -21.56 5.08
C LEU A 230 16.08 -22.66 6.08
N HIS A 231 14.86 -22.66 6.62
CA HIS A 231 14.41 -23.73 7.51
C HIS A 231 14.37 -25.09 6.81
N TRP A 232 13.79 -25.18 5.62
CA TRP A 232 13.75 -26.40 4.82
C TRP A 232 15.14 -26.87 4.41
N GLN A 233 16.01 -25.96 4.02
CA GLN A 233 17.40 -26.25 3.68
C GLN A 233 18.15 -26.82 4.90
N SER A 234 17.93 -26.27 6.10
CA SER A 234 18.46 -26.80 7.35
C SER A 234 18.01 -28.25 7.59
N CYS A 235 16.73 -28.52 7.40
CA CYS A 235 16.19 -29.87 7.53
C CYS A 235 16.78 -30.84 6.49
N PHE A 236 16.98 -30.41 5.26
CA PHE A 236 17.61 -31.23 4.22
C PHE A 236 19.08 -31.56 4.54
N HIS A 237 19.85 -30.57 5.06
CA HIS A 237 21.23 -30.79 5.45
C HIS A 237 21.37 -31.87 6.53
N TRP A 238 20.41 -31.95 7.47
CA TRP A 238 20.40 -33.00 8.49
C TRP A 238 19.92 -34.35 7.96
N LEU A 239 18.91 -34.36 7.09
CA LEU A 239 18.26 -35.57 6.59
C LEU A 239 19.14 -36.35 5.62
N MET A 240 19.89 -35.68 4.72
CA MET A 240 20.63 -36.34 3.65
C MET A 240 21.67 -37.33 4.14
N PRO A 241 22.54 -37.03 5.12
CA PRO A 241 23.48 -38.01 5.66
C PRO A 241 22.81 -39.23 6.26
N ILE A 242 21.63 -39.09 6.84
CA ILE A 242 20.85 -40.19 7.42
C ILE A 242 20.31 -41.10 6.32
N VAL A 243 19.69 -40.51 5.28
CA VAL A 243 19.08 -41.22 4.15
C VAL A 243 20.14 -41.97 3.35
N THR A 244 21.33 -41.40 3.16
CA THR A 244 22.45 -42.04 2.44
C THR A 244 23.08 -43.19 3.23
N THR A 245 22.92 -43.18 4.57
CA THR A 245 23.43 -44.24 5.42
C THR A 245 22.45 -45.41 5.52
N SER A 246 21.19 -45.13 5.85
CA SER A 246 20.15 -46.15 5.99
C SER A 246 18.77 -45.56 5.69
N MET A 247 18.01 -46.24 4.83
CA MET A 247 16.60 -45.89 4.56
C MET A 247 15.62 -46.57 5.53
N ARG A 248 16.08 -47.57 6.29
CA ARG A 248 15.22 -48.33 7.20
C ARG A 248 15.01 -47.61 8.51
N GLN A 249 16.06 -47.51 9.30
CA GLN A 249 16.02 -46.91 10.63
C GLN A 249 17.04 -45.76 10.71
N PRO A 250 16.81 -44.76 11.58
CA PRO A 250 17.78 -43.70 11.79
C PRO A 250 19.04 -44.27 12.46
N GLU A 251 20.09 -44.45 11.69
CA GLU A 251 21.39 -44.93 12.14
C GLU A 251 22.39 -43.76 12.17
N ARG A 252 23.46 -43.93 12.97
CA ARG A 252 24.55 -42.96 13.02
C ARG A 252 25.17 -42.82 11.64
N PRO A 253 25.28 -41.59 11.10
CA PRO A 253 25.86 -41.38 9.78
C PRO A 253 27.29 -41.89 9.66
N ARG A 254 27.73 -42.14 8.42
CA ARG A 254 29.08 -42.62 8.13
C ARG A 254 30.14 -41.67 8.69
N SER A 255 31.37 -42.20 8.90
CA SER A 255 32.51 -41.45 9.45
C SER A 255 32.95 -40.25 8.60
N ASP A 256 32.61 -40.23 7.31
CA ASP A 256 32.87 -39.18 6.35
C ASP A 256 31.80 -38.06 6.36
N SER A 257 30.69 -38.28 7.06
CA SER A 257 29.63 -37.30 7.19
C SER A 257 30.00 -36.14 8.14
N TRP A 258 29.58 -34.94 7.82
CA TRP A 258 29.77 -33.75 8.65
C TRP A 258 29.18 -33.90 10.08
N ILE A 259 28.07 -34.65 10.22
CA ILE A 259 27.44 -34.93 11.52
C ILE A 259 28.37 -35.75 12.41
N TYR A 260 29.10 -36.68 11.81
CA TYR A 260 30.07 -37.52 12.52
C TYR A 260 31.34 -36.73 12.87
N VAL A 261 31.88 -35.98 11.90
CA VAL A 261 33.11 -35.18 12.06
C VAL A 261 32.94 -34.15 13.17
N ASP A 262 31.80 -33.43 13.21
CA ASP A 262 31.50 -32.42 14.24
C ASP A 262 30.99 -33.06 15.57
N ASN A 263 30.81 -34.37 15.62
CA ASN A 263 30.34 -35.15 16.78
C ASN A 263 28.99 -34.63 17.37
N ILE A 264 28.03 -34.27 16.50
CA ILE A 264 26.78 -33.62 16.87
C ILE A 264 25.61 -34.61 17.02
N TRP A 265 25.80 -35.89 16.62
CA TRP A 265 24.73 -36.90 16.62
C TRP A 265 24.04 -37.06 17.99
N ASP A 266 24.83 -37.08 19.07
CA ASP A 266 24.34 -37.28 20.43
C ASP A 266 24.02 -35.96 21.17
N ALA A 267 24.12 -34.83 20.47
CA ALA A 267 23.82 -33.51 21.02
C ALA A 267 22.31 -33.29 21.21
N ARG A 268 21.93 -32.23 21.98
CA ARG A 268 20.54 -31.85 22.16
C ARG A 268 19.91 -31.42 20.81
N ARG A 269 18.63 -31.72 20.58
CA ARG A 269 17.91 -31.44 19.33
C ARG A 269 18.01 -29.96 18.89
N SER A 270 17.94 -29.04 19.84
CA SER A 270 18.12 -27.62 19.57
C SER A 270 19.50 -27.28 19.00
N LEU A 271 20.55 -27.95 19.49
CA LEU A 271 21.93 -27.77 19.00
C LEU A 271 22.11 -28.40 17.62
N GLN A 272 21.55 -29.58 17.39
CA GLN A 272 21.53 -30.23 16.08
C GLN A 272 20.89 -29.33 15.02
N TYR A 273 19.74 -28.75 15.33
CA TYR A 273 19.06 -27.78 14.45
C TYR A 273 19.91 -26.53 14.21
N LEU A 274 20.53 -25.97 15.24
CA LEU A 274 21.38 -24.78 15.13
C LEU A 274 22.58 -24.99 14.21
N TYR A 275 23.29 -26.10 14.32
CA TYR A 275 24.40 -26.45 13.43
C TYR A 275 23.93 -26.68 11.99
N SER A 276 22.79 -27.34 11.81
CA SER A 276 22.18 -27.51 10.49
C SER A 276 21.75 -26.18 9.87
N LEU A 277 21.23 -25.26 10.68
CA LEU A 277 20.86 -23.91 10.24
C LEU A 277 22.09 -23.06 9.88
N LEU A 278 23.16 -23.18 10.66
CA LEU A 278 24.44 -22.53 10.35
C LEU A 278 25.00 -23.03 9.00
N ARG A 279 24.95 -24.33 8.75
CA ARG A 279 25.39 -24.95 7.49
C ARG A 279 24.47 -24.49 6.33
N ALA A 280 23.17 -24.45 6.54
CA ALA A 280 22.21 -23.96 5.56
C ALA A 280 22.45 -22.48 5.20
N THR A 281 22.63 -21.60 6.20
CA THR A 281 22.94 -20.19 5.97
C THR A 281 24.27 -19.99 5.26
N ALA A 282 25.30 -20.76 5.62
CA ALA A 282 26.60 -20.72 4.95
C ALA A 282 26.49 -21.10 3.47
N THR A 283 25.75 -22.20 3.17
CA THR A 283 25.53 -22.66 1.80
C THR A 283 24.69 -21.63 1.01
N PHE A 284 23.65 -21.07 1.62
CA PHE A 284 22.77 -20.07 1.00
C PHE A 284 23.51 -18.76 0.69
N MET A 285 24.34 -18.28 1.62
CA MET A 285 25.12 -17.05 1.46
C MET A 285 26.46 -17.27 0.76
N ARG A 286 26.78 -18.52 0.40
CA ARG A 286 28.08 -18.92 -0.17
C ARG A 286 29.26 -18.50 0.73
N ALA A 287 29.06 -18.49 2.03
CA ALA A 287 30.14 -18.22 2.98
C ALA A 287 31.01 -19.47 3.13
N ASN A 288 32.30 -19.31 2.90
CA ASN A 288 33.28 -20.38 3.15
C ASN A 288 33.48 -20.55 4.67
N LEU A 289 32.57 -21.26 5.33
CA LEU A 289 32.79 -21.73 6.69
C LEU A 289 33.57 -23.03 6.66
N LEU A 290 34.52 -23.19 7.57
CA LEU A 290 35.51 -24.29 7.62
C LEU A 290 34.93 -25.71 7.51
N HIS A 291 33.64 -25.90 7.82
CA HIS A 291 33.00 -27.22 7.87
C HIS A 291 31.95 -27.44 6.76
N THR A 292 31.97 -26.64 5.69
CA THR A 292 31.04 -26.81 4.57
C THR A 292 31.53 -27.71 3.47
N ASN A 293 32.78 -28.18 3.54
CA ASN A 293 33.32 -29.07 2.53
C ASN A 293 32.59 -30.42 2.56
N PRO A 294 32.04 -30.86 1.43
CA PRO A 294 31.39 -32.16 1.35
C PRO A 294 32.46 -33.28 1.37
N ASN A 295 32.28 -34.24 2.26
CA ASN A 295 33.16 -35.41 2.34
C ASN A 295 32.50 -36.65 1.73
N ASN A 296 31.24 -36.58 1.32
CA ASN A 296 30.44 -37.67 0.77
C ASN A 296 29.73 -37.22 -0.52
N ASP A 297 29.58 -38.15 -1.48
CA ASP A 297 28.91 -37.88 -2.77
C ASP A 297 27.50 -37.35 -2.61
N GLY A 298 26.71 -37.89 -1.68
CA GLY A 298 25.35 -37.43 -1.41
C GLY A 298 25.30 -35.99 -0.90
N ASP A 299 26.19 -35.62 0.01
CA ASP A 299 26.32 -34.24 0.49
C ASP A 299 26.78 -33.32 -0.63
N THR A 300 27.69 -33.78 -1.50
CA THR A 300 28.20 -33.01 -2.64
C THR A 300 27.07 -32.64 -3.62
N TYR A 301 26.29 -33.63 -4.06
CA TYR A 301 25.15 -33.37 -4.96
C TYR A 301 24.14 -32.41 -4.35
N MET A 302 23.77 -32.59 -3.09
CA MET A 302 22.85 -31.72 -2.40
C MET A 302 23.37 -30.27 -2.31
N ILE A 303 24.64 -30.11 -1.90
CA ILE A 303 25.26 -28.79 -1.80
C ILE A 303 25.29 -28.09 -3.17
N ILE A 304 25.60 -28.79 -4.27
CA ILE A 304 25.57 -28.22 -5.61
C ILE A 304 24.17 -27.68 -5.94
N VAL A 305 23.13 -28.48 -5.73
CA VAL A 305 21.74 -28.05 -6.00
C VAL A 305 21.36 -26.86 -5.13
N LEU A 306 21.65 -26.90 -3.83
CA LEU A 306 21.30 -25.81 -2.91
C LEU A 306 22.12 -24.53 -3.17
N GLN A 307 23.36 -24.64 -3.62
CA GLN A 307 24.17 -23.50 -4.02
C GLN A 307 23.65 -22.82 -5.29
N LEU A 308 23.08 -23.56 -6.24
CA LEU A 308 22.44 -22.96 -7.41
C LEU A 308 21.26 -22.06 -6.99
N PHE A 309 20.43 -22.52 -6.04
CA PHE A 309 19.40 -21.67 -5.45
C PHE A 309 19.98 -20.48 -4.69
N GLY A 310 21.06 -20.70 -3.91
CA GLY A 310 21.77 -19.68 -3.16
C GLY A 310 22.45 -18.61 -4.04
N ILE A 311 22.71 -18.87 -5.32
CA ILE A 311 23.19 -17.87 -6.27
C ILE A 311 22.04 -16.90 -6.66
N VAL A 312 20.86 -17.43 -6.96
CA VAL A 312 19.76 -16.67 -7.52
C VAL A 312 18.99 -15.87 -6.45
N ALA A 313 18.76 -16.47 -5.29
CA ALA A 313 17.92 -15.91 -4.24
C ALA A 313 18.41 -14.55 -3.69
N PRO A 314 19.71 -14.33 -3.37
CA PRO A 314 20.20 -13.03 -2.93
C PRO A 314 20.05 -11.92 -3.98
N TRP A 315 20.28 -12.24 -5.26
CA TRP A 315 20.07 -11.28 -6.36
C TRP A 315 18.62 -10.86 -6.48
N PHE A 316 17.70 -11.82 -6.33
CA PHE A 316 16.28 -11.54 -6.35
C PHE A 316 15.87 -10.68 -5.14
N LEU A 317 16.40 -10.97 -3.95
CA LEU A 317 16.19 -10.17 -2.75
C LEU A 317 16.68 -8.73 -2.95
N ILE A 318 17.93 -8.55 -3.44
CA ILE A 318 18.49 -7.21 -3.68
C ILE A 318 17.62 -6.43 -4.68
N THR A 319 17.16 -7.09 -5.74
CA THR A 319 16.29 -6.45 -6.74
C THR A 319 14.97 -5.98 -6.11
N ARG A 320 14.35 -6.79 -5.26
CA ARG A 320 13.11 -6.44 -4.55
C ARG A 320 13.33 -5.34 -3.50
N CYS A 321 14.45 -5.37 -2.79
CA CYS A 321 14.84 -4.26 -1.90
C CYS A 321 14.97 -2.95 -2.67
N MET A 322 15.65 -2.97 -3.82
CA MET A 322 15.79 -1.77 -4.66
C MET A 322 14.43 -1.25 -5.18
N GLN A 323 13.53 -2.15 -5.60
CA GLN A 323 12.18 -1.77 -6.03
C GLN A 323 11.37 -1.14 -4.89
N PHE A 324 11.46 -1.71 -3.69
CA PHE A 324 10.82 -1.17 -2.50
C PHE A 324 11.31 0.25 -2.17
N PHE A 325 12.62 0.46 -2.12
CA PHE A 325 13.19 1.79 -1.88
C PHE A 325 12.86 2.81 -2.98
N LYS A 326 12.83 2.39 -4.25
CA LYS A 326 12.39 3.24 -5.37
C LYS A 326 10.91 3.61 -5.25
N GLY A 327 10.07 2.67 -4.82
CA GLY A 327 8.63 2.90 -4.61
C GLY A 327 8.36 3.97 -3.55
N ILE A 328 8.98 3.84 -2.38
CA ILE A 328 8.83 4.79 -1.26
C ILE A 328 9.33 6.19 -1.64
N ASN A 329 10.46 6.27 -2.32
CA ASN A 329 11.12 7.54 -2.66
C ASN A 329 10.76 8.07 -4.06
N SER A 330 9.68 7.59 -4.67
CA SER A 330 9.36 7.91 -6.07
C SER A 330 9.22 9.40 -6.36
N SER A 331 8.57 10.17 -5.48
CA SER A 331 8.43 11.63 -5.62
C SER A 331 9.75 12.36 -5.48
N ARG A 332 10.61 11.93 -4.56
CA ARG A 332 11.95 12.48 -4.35
C ARG A 332 12.88 12.17 -5.53
N LEU A 333 12.85 10.95 -6.05
CA LEU A 333 13.62 10.56 -7.22
C LEU A 333 13.19 11.33 -8.47
N ARG A 334 11.89 11.56 -8.65
CA ARG A 334 11.37 12.41 -9.75
C ARG A 334 11.89 13.84 -9.61
N TYR A 335 11.83 14.43 -8.41
CA TYR A 335 12.39 15.75 -8.16
C TYR A 335 13.88 15.81 -8.56
N GLN A 336 14.69 14.88 -8.06
CA GLN A 336 16.12 14.81 -8.38
C GLN A 336 16.36 14.66 -9.88
N GLY A 337 15.59 13.82 -10.57
CA GLY A 337 15.66 13.66 -12.03
C GLY A 337 15.32 14.96 -12.76
N THR A 338 14.26 15.68 -12.35
CA THR A 338 13.87 16.96 -12.96
C THR A 338 14.94 18.03 -12.74
N VAL A 339 15.48 18.13 -11.53
CA VAL A 339 16.56 19.08 -11.21
C VAL A 339 17.84 18.75 -11.99
N ALA A 340 18.18 17.47 -12.17
CA ALA A 340 19.33 17.06 -12.98
C ALA A 340 19.16 17.47 -14.46
N GLN A 341 17.98 17.23 -15.04
CA GLN A 341 17.64 17.68 -16.40
C GLN A 341 17.71 19.21 -16.52
N LEU A 342 17.18 19.93 -15.53
CA LEU A 342 17.24 21.39 -15.50
C LEU A 342 18.68 21.90 -15.46
N LYS A 343 19.55 21.32 -14.62
CA LYS A 343 20.97 21.66 -14.57
C LYS A 343 21.66 21.41 -15.91
N GLN A 344 21.33 20.31 -16.58
CA GLN A 344 21.87 19.97 -17.89
C GLN A 344 21.40 20.97 -18.97
N TYR A 345 20.10 21.35 -18.94
CA TYR A 345 19.54 22.38 -19.80
C TYR A 345 20.23 23.74 -19.63
N MET A 346 20.42 24.18 -18.36
CA MET A 346 21.08 25.46 -18.05
C MET A 346 22.53 25.50 -18.52
N ARG A 347 23.26 24.37 -18.43
CA ARG A 347 24.62 24.24 -19.00
C ARG A 347 24.61 24.31 -20.53
N HIS A 348 23.67 23.61 -21.17
CA HIS A 348 23.53 23.64 -22.65
C HIS A 348 23.24 25.05 -23.16
N LYS A 349 22.40 25.81 -22.44
CA LYS A 349 22.09 27.21 -22.74
C LYS A 349 23.15 28.20 -22.27
N GLN A 350 24.23 27.74 -21.61
CA GLN A 350 25.33 28.57 -21.10
C GLN A 350 24.84 29.73 -20.20
N LEU A 351 23.81 29.48 -19.37
CA LEU A 351 23.24 30.51 -18.49
C LEU A 351 24.29 30.99 -17.47
N PRO A 352 24.33 32.32 -17.14
CA PRO A 352 25.18 32.83 -16.08
C PRO A 352 24.93 32.15 -14.73
N TYR A 353 25.98 31.96 -13.93
CA TYR A 353 25.89 31.28 -12.64
C TYR A 353 24.84 31.88 -11.68
N PRO A 354 24.70 33.23 -11.54
CA PRO A 354 23.66 33.82 -10.72
C PRO A 354 22.24 33.40 -11.14
N THR A 355 21.97 33.35 -12.44
CA THR A 355 20.66 32.91 -12.98
C THR A 355 20.41 31.43 -12.72
N GLN A 356 21.45 30.58 -12.87
CA GLN A 356 21.33 29.16 -12.54
C GLN A 356 20.97 28.94 -11.07
N ARG A 357 21.60 29.68 -10.16
CA ARG A 357 21.34 29.61 -8.71
C ARG A 357 19.89 30.01 -8.41
N ARG A 358 19.41 31.11 -8.96
CA ARG A 358 18.02 31.57 -8.77
C ARG A 358 16.98 30.57 -9.27
N ILE A 359 17.22 29.95 -10.43
CA ILE A 359 16.32 28.94 -10.96
C ILE A 359 16.28 27.71 -10.03
N ILE A 360 17.42 27.28 -9.48
CA ILE A 360 17.45 26.15 -8.55
C ILE A 360 16.72 26.51 -7.27
N GLU A 361 16.95 27.69 -6.70
CA GLU A 361 16.27 28.19 -5.49
C GLU A 361 14.74 28.23 -5.67
N TYR A 362 14.27 28.70 -6.84
CA TYR A 362 12.86 28.65 -7.20
C TYR A 362 12.31 27.22 -7.19
N TYR A 363 13.02 26.26 -7.78
CA TYR A 363 12.61 24.84 -7.81
C TYR A 363 12.61 24.21 -6.43
N GLU A 364 13.59 24.52 -5.60
CA GLU A 364 13.66 24.02 -4.21
C GLU A 364 12.48 24.50 -3.39
N PHE A 365 12.14 25.77 -3.48
CA PHE A 365 11.00 26.34 -2.78
C PHE A 365 9.67 25.81 -3.30
N ARG A 366 9.50 25.77 -4.64
CA ARG A 366 8.26 25.31 -5.28
C ARG A 366 7.91 23.86 -4.97
N PHE A 367 8.88 22.99 -4.96
CA PHE A 367 8.65 21.55 -4.87
C PHE A 367 9.04 20.94 -3.53
N GLN A 368 9.72 21.65 -2.64
CA GLN A 368 10.14 21.18 -1.32
C GLN A 368 10.77 19.78 -1.37
N HIS A 369 11.64 19.54 -2.36
CA HIS A 369 12.29 18.26 -2.66
C HIS A 369 11.35 17.10 -3.05
N ARG A 370 10.07 17.39 -3.38
CA ARG A 370 9.10 16.40 -3.83
C ARG A 370 8.36 16.90 -5.06
N PHE A 371 8.31 16.09 -6.11
CA PHE A 371 7.62 16.43 -7.35
C PHE A 371 6.36 15.59 -7.51
N PHE A 372 5.21 16.26 -7.53
CA PHE A 372 3.92 15.67 -7.85
C PHE A 372 3.41 16.24 -9.17
N ARG A 373 2.73 15.42 -9.97
CA ARG A 373 2.00 15.87 -11.17
C ARG A 373 0.64 16.41 -10.76
N GLU A 374 0.64 17.56 -10.08
CA GLU A 374 -0.54 18.16 -9.46
C GLU A 374 -1.71 18.33 -10.45
N GLN A 375 -1.43 18.82 -11.66
CA GLN A 375 -2.46 19.00 -12.69
C GLN A 375 -3.12 17.68 -13.10
N GLU A 376 -2.36 16.62 -13.29
CA GLU A 376 -2.91 15.31 -13.63
C GLU A 376 -3.79 14.78 -12.48
N ILE A 377 -3.35 14.94 -11.23
CA ILE A 377 -4.09 14.53 -10.03
C ILE A 377 -5.40 15.30 -9.95
N ILE A 378 -5.37 16.63 -10.09
CA ILE A 378 -6.56 17.49 -10.01
C ILE A 378 -7.55 17.16 -11.13
N HIS A 379 -7.07 16.87 -12.35
CA HIS A 379 -7.95 16.52 -13.47
C HIS A 379 -8.70 15.20 -13.29
N THR A 380 -8.14 14.23 -12.55
CA THR A 380 -8.79 12.94 -12.27
C THR A 380 -9.88 13.03 -11.21
N LEU A 381 -9.93 14.11 -10.43
CA LEU A 381 -10.87 14.29 -9.34
C LEU A 381 -12.21 14.86 -9.81
N SER A 382 -13.28 14.57 -9.07
CA SER A 382 -14.60 15.20 -9.28
C SER A 382 -14.55 16.70 -9.02
N ALA A 383 -15.48 17.45 -9.60
CA ALA A 383 -15.56 18.90 -9.40
C ALA A 383 -15.67 19.30 -7.92
N GLN A 384 -16.41 18.50 -7.13
CA GLN A 384 -16.56 18.73 -5.69
C GLN A 384 -15.23 18.53 -4.95
N MET A 385 -14.51 17.43 -5.19
CA MET A 385 -13.22 17.18 -4.55
C MET A 385 -12.16 18.24 -4.93
N ARG A 386 -12.16 18.68 -6.20
CA ARG A 386 -11.29 19.79 -6.63
C ARG A 386 -11.57 21.07 -5.84
N HIS A 387 -12.85 21.36 -5.63
CA HIS A 387 -13.27 22.52 -4.83
C HIS A 387 -12.84 22.40 -3.38
N GLU A 388 -13.01 21.24 -2.75
CA GLU A 388 -12.57 20.95 -1.37
C GLU A 388 -11.05 21.11 -1.21
N ILE A 389 -10.26 20.57 -2.13
CA ILE A 389 -8.78 20.73 -2.11
C ILE A 389 -8.40 22.21 -2.26
N SER A 390 -9.02 22.94 -3.22
CA SER A 390 -8.74 24.35 -3.41
C SER A 390 -9.08 25.18 -2.16
N MET A 391 -10.22 24.92 -1.53
CA MET A 391 -10.62 25.58 -0.28
C MET A 391 -9.66 25.26 0.86
N HIS A 392 -9.21 24.00 0.98
CA HIS A 392 -8.24 23.60 2.01
C HIS A 392 -6.87 24.24 1.80
N SER A 393 -6.39 24.27 0.56
CA SER A 393 -5.09 24.90 0.20
C SER A 393 -5.09 26.41 0.48
N CYS A 394 -6.22 27.07 0.25
CA CYS A 394 -6.36 28.51 0.49
C CYS A 394 -6.91 28.85 1.88
N ARG A 395 -7.06 27.89 2.79
CA ARG A 395 -7.68 28.10 4.11
C ARG A 395 -6.99 29.19 4.93
N LYS A 396 -5.66 29.16 5.00
CA LYS A 396 -4.87 30.20 5.71
C LYS A 396 -5.10 31.59 5.12
N LEU A 397 -5.16 31.67 3.79
CA LEU A 397 -5.45 32.91 3.10
C LEU A 397 -6.84 33.44 3.45
N VAL A 398 -7.85 32.59 3.41
CA VAL A 398 -9.25 32.94 3.69
C VAL A 398 -9.43 33.38 5.15
N GLU A 399 -8.74 32.75 6.09
CA GLU A 399 -8.82 33.09 7.52
C GLU A 399 -8.08 34.40 7.86
N ASN A 400 -6.98 34.70 7.20
CA ASN A 400 -6.11 35.84 7.56
C ASN A 400 -6.39 37.12 6.76
N VAL A 401 -6.94 37.02 5.56
CA VAL A 401 -7.16 38.19 4.71
C VAL A 401 -8.50 38.88 5.01
N THR A 402 -8.46 40.10 5.53
CA THR A 402 -9.64 40.91 5.86
C THR A 402 -10.58 41.16 4.66
N PHE A 403 -10.04 41.11 3.46
CA PHE A 403 -10.79 41.22 2.21
C PHE A 403 -11.88 40.15 2.05
N PHE A 404 -11.61 38.93 2.52
CA PHE A 404 -12.55 37.80 2.43
C PHE A 404 -13.56 37.75 3.58
N ASN A 405 -13.36 38.54 4.62
CA ASN A 405 -14.30 38.62 5.74
C ASN A 405 -15.66 39.13 5.25
N ASN A 406 -16.72 38.47 5.67
CA ASN A 406 -18.10 38.78 5.33
C ASN A 406 -18.52 38.48 3.87
N LEU A 407 -17.74 37.69 3.12
CA LEU A 407 -18.20 37.17 1.83
C LEU A 407 -19.09 35.92 2.02
N PRO A 408 -20.17 35.77 1.22
CA PRO A 408 -20.91 34.51 1.19
C PRO A 408 -20.02 33.35 0.80
N LEU A 409 -20.15 32.20 1.49
CA LEU A 409 -19.31 31.03 1.24
C LEU A 409 -19.31 30.57 -0.22
N SER A 410 -20.44 30.69 -0.91
CA SER A 410 -20.56 30.35 -2.33
C SER A 410 -19.72 31.26 -3.24
N LEU A 411 -19.64 32.54 -2.91
CA LEU A 411 -18.82 33.51 -3.64
C LEU A 411 -17.34 33.30 -3.32
N LEU A 412 -17.03 33.10 -2.04
CA LEU A 412 -15.67 32.83 -1.57
C LEU A 412 -15.07 31.63 -2.29
N GLY A 413 -15.80 30.50 -2.38
CA GLY A 413 -15.36 29.31 -3.09
C GLY A 413 -15.10 29.55 -4.57
N ARG A 414 -15.89 30.39 -5.22
CA ARG A 414 -15.68 30.77 -6.63
C ARG A 414 -14.44 31.66 -6.81
N ILE A 415 -14.18 32.59 -5.92
CA ILE A 415 -12.99 33.46 -5.97
C ILE A 415 -11.73 32.60 -5.71
N VAL A 416 -11.74 31.75 -4.69
CA VAL A 416 -10.62 30.86 -4.35
C VAL A 416 -10.26 29.95 -5.52
N ALA A 417 -11.25 29.45 -6.27
CA ALA A 417 -11.00 28.60 -7.45
C ALA A 417 -10.31 29.34 -8.61
N LEU A 418 -10.34 30.68 -8.62
CA LEU A 418 -9.70 31.53 -9.64
C LEU A 418 -8.30 32.01 -9.23
N LEU A 419 -7.91 31.81 -7.97
CA LEU A 419 -6.59 32.20 -7.48
C LEU A 419 -5.51 31.33 -8.10
N LYS A 420 -4.43 31.99 -8.55
CA LYS A 420 -3.23 31.32 -9.08
C LYS A 420 -2.06 31.58 -8.14
N SER A 421 -1.44 30.52 -7.62
CA SER A 421 -0.23 30.65 -6.81
C SER A 421 0.96 31.00 -7.69
N GLU A 422 1.68 32.07 -7.33
CA GLU A 422 2.93 32.52 -7.94
C GLU A 422 3.99 32.69 -6.86
N ILE A 423 5.24 32.30 -7.15
CA ILE A 423 6.35 32.38 -6.22
C ILE A 423 7.32 33.43 -6.72
N PHE A 424 7.72 34.34 -5.84
CA PHE A 424 8.71 35.36 -6.10
C PHE A 424 9.92 35.17 -5.17
N LEU A 425 11.12 35.24 -5.74
CA LEU A 425 12.36 35.14 -4.98
C LEU A 425 12.73 36.50 -4.37
N THR A 426 13.63 36.47 -3.41
CA THR A 426 14.16 37.70 -2.79
C THR A 426 14.67 38.70 -3.85
N ASN A 427 14.28 39.95 -3.70
CA ASN A 427 14.54 41.07 -4.61
C ASN A 427 13.83 40.98 -5.98
N ASP A 428 12.84 40.09 -6.15
CA ASP A 428 12.01 40.12 -7.34
C ASP A 428 11.02 41.27 -7.31
N VAL A 429 10.93 41.98 -8.43
CA VAL A 429 9.93 43.05 -8.60
C VAL A 429 8.61 42.41 -9.02
N ILE A 430 7.63 42.42 -8.13
CA ILE A 430 6.30 41.83 -8.35
C ILE A 430 5.45 42.76 -9.21
N VAL A 431 5.46 44.05 -8.87
CA VAL A 431 4.71 45.11 -9.55
C VAL A 431 5.63 46.31 -9.72
N ARG A 432 5.59 46.92 -10.90
CA ARG A 432 6.31 48.20 -11.15
C ARG A 432 5.35 49.36 -11.22
N ALA A 433 5.76 50.47 -10.62
CA ALA A 433 5.04 51.73 -10.76
C ALA A 433 4.95 52.19 -12.21
N ASN A 434 3.94 52.95 -12.56
CA ASN A 434 3.63 53.46 -13.91
C ASN A 434 3.42 52.38 -14.98
N GLN A 435 3.09 51.14 -14.56
CA GLN A 435 2.62 50.10 -15.47
C GLN A 435 1.12 49.85 -15.30
N PRO A 436 0.39 49.48 -16.37
CA PRO A 436 -1.02 49.16 -16.25
C PRO A 436 -1.21 47.92 -15.37
N GLY A 437 -2.19 47.99 -14.44
CA GLY A 437 -2.51 46.88 -13.55
C GLY A 437 -3.71 46.09 -14.06
N ASP A 438 -3.60 44.74 -14.05
CA ASP A 438 -4.64 43.80 -14.45
C ASP A 438 -5.03 42.79 -13.38
N CYS A 439 -4.36 42.81 -12.24
CA CYS A 439 -4.53 41.85 -11.16
C CYS A 439 -4.23 42.45 -9.79
N MET A 440 -4.71 41.77 -8.75
CA MET A 440 -4.28 42.00 -7.37
C MET A 440 -3.59 40.75 -6.81
N TYR A 441 -2.83 40.94 -5.73
CA TYR A 441 -2.10 39.90 -5.06
C TYR A 441 -2.49 39.79 -3.59
N PHE A 442 -2.58 38.57 -3.08
CA PHE A 442 -2.72 38.24 -1.67
C PHE A 442 -1.43 37.54 -1.21
N ILE A 443 -0.89 37.93 -0.07
CA ILE A 443 0.34 37.34 0.49
C ILE A 443 -0.08 36.11 1.29
N ALA A 444 0.31 34.92 0.81
CA ALA A 444 0.10 33.67 1.52
C ALA A 444 1.22 33.44 2.53
N SER A 445 2.45 33.69 2.13
CA SER A 445 3.61 33.70 3.03
C SER A 445 4.71 34.60 2.47
N GLY A 446 5.43 35.27 3.37
CA GLY A 446 6.54 36.15 3.06
C GLY A 446 6.23 37.63 3.25
N THR A 447 7.25 38.45 3.06
CA THR A 447 7.21 39.90 3.26
C THR A 447 7.55 40.64 1.96
N VAL A 448 6.75 41.63 1.61
CA VAL A 448 7.01 42.51 0.47
C VAL A 448 7.17 43.96 0.92
N ALA A 449 8.05 44.71 0.26
CA ALA A 449 8.26 46.14 0.49
C ALA A 449 7.61 46.97 -0.64
N ILE A 450 6.97 48.04 -0.27
CA ILE A 450 6.35 49.01 -1.20
C ILE A 450 7.24 50.23 -1.35
N TYR A 451 7.56 50.60 -2.59
CA TYR A 451 8.39 51.74 -2.95
C TYR A 451 7.60 52.75 -3.77
N THR A 452 7.80 54.03 -3.47
CA THR A 452 7.30 55.15 -4.28
C THR A 452 7.96 55.20 -5.65
N ASN A 453 7.47 56.03 -6.56
CA ASN A 453 8.12 56.33 -7.84
C ASN A 453 9.52 56.92 -7.67
N SER A 454 9.78 57.62 -6.55
CA SER A 454 11.09 58.19 -6.19
C SER A 454 12.06 57.16 -5.62
N GLY A 455 11.65 55.92 -5.42
CA GLY A 455 12.47 54.86 -4.83
C GLY A 455 12.55 54.88 -3.29
N LYS A 456 11.74 55.72 -2.61
CA LYS A 456 11.64 55.75 -1.15
C LYS A 456 10.76 54.58 -0.69
N GLU A 457 11.19 53.83 0.29
CA GLU A 457 10.41 52.77 0.94
C GLU A 457 9.25 53.38 1.77
N VAL A 458 8.04 52.85 1.61
CA VAL A 458 6.85 53.32 2.30
C VAL A 458 6.48 52.42 3.48
N CYS A 459 6.36 51.13 3.23
CA CYS A 459 5.97 50.15 4.25
C CYS A 459 6.26 48.72 3.79
N HIS A 460 6.24 47.79 4.78
CA HIS A 460 6.23 46.35 4.53
C HIS A 460 4.81 45.80 4.67
N LEU A 461 4.52 44.81 3.85
CA LEU A 461 3.31 43.98 3.95
C LEU A 461 3.71 42.55 4.21
N GLU A 462 3.07 41.92 5.17
CA GLU A 462 3.34 40.58 5.64
C GLU A 462 2.19 39.60 5.31
N ASP A 463 2.30 38.38 5.78
CA ASP A 463 1.32 37.31 5.63
C ASP A 463 -0.12 37.79 5.87
N GLY A 464 -1.04 37.44 4.98
CA GLY A 464 -2.46 37.83 5.04
C GLY A 464 -2.78 39.23 4.52
N ALA A 465 -1.76 40.04 4.20
CA ALA A 465 -2.00 41.34 3.53
C ALA A 465 -2.30 41.16 2.04
N HIS A 466 -2.76 42.22 1.42
CA HIS A 466 -3.05 42.25 -0.02
C HIS A 466 -2.66 43.61 -0.62
N PHE A 467 -2.38 43.62 -1.91
CA PHE A 467 -2.04 44.85 -2.63
C PHE A 467 -2.50 44.78 -4.10
N GLY A 468 -2.62 45.94 -4.71
CA GLY A 468 -2.99 46.08 -6.10
C GLY A 468 -4.50 46.00 -6.37
N GLU A 469 -5.35 46.18 -5.36
CA GLU A 469 -6.80 46.15 -5.42
C GLU A 469 -7.38 47.24 -6.34
N VAL A 470 -6.70 48.38 -6.46
CA VAL A 470 -7.06 49.46 -7.36
C VAL A 470 -7.22 48.97 -8.80
N ALA A 471 -6.32 48.09 -9.22
CA ALA A 471 -6.32 47.48 -10.55
C ALA A 471 -7.53 46.59 -10.82
N LEU A 472 -8.22 46.06 -9.80
CA LEU A 472 -9.45 45.28 -10.00
C LEU A 472 -10.65 46.17 -10.32
N VAL A 473 -10.67 47.37 -9.75
CA VAL A 473 -11.83 48.25 -9.74
C VAL A 473 -11.76 49.34 -10.82
N MET A 474 -10.57 49.94 -11.02
CA MET A 474 -10.35 51.00 -11.96
C MET A 474 -9.67 50.49 -13.24
N PRO A 475 -10.39 50.40 -14.36
CA PRO A 475 -9.76 50.00 -15.63
C PRO A 475 -8.81 51.10 -16.12
N ASN A 476 -7.65 50.68 -16.62
CA ASN A 476 -6.60 51.55 -17.19
C ASN A 476 -5.85 52.45 -16.20
N GLU A 477 -6.05 52.26 -14.89
CA GLU A 477 -5.25 52.98 -13.90
C GLU A 477 -3.83 52.42 -13.84
N MET A 478 -2.84 53.30 -13.78
CA MET A 478 -1.45 52.93 -13.64
C MET A 478 -1.12 52.54 -12.19
N ARG A 479 -0.17 51.63 -12.01
CA ARG A 479 0.32 51.26 -10.68
C ARG A 479 0.98 52.47 -10.00
N VAL A 480 0.53 52.81 -8.83
CA VAL A 480 1.02 53.98 -8.06
C VAL A 480 2.37 53.73 -7.40
N ALA A 481 2.68 52.47 -7.09
CA ALA A 481 3.88 52.08 -6.38
C ALA A 481 4.51 50.80 -6.96
N SER A 482 5.80 50.63 -6.72
CA SER A 482 6.49 49.37 -6.99
C SER A 482 6.46 48.48 -5.77
N VAL A 483 6.31 47.17 -5.96
CA VAL A 483 6.31 46.18 -4.90
C VAL A 483 7.41 45.17 -5.18
N VAL A 484 8.28 44.95 -4.19
CA VAL A 484 9.45 44.07 -4.28
C VAL A 484 9.39 43.05 -3.16
N ALA A 485 9.72 41.81 -3.46
CA ALA A 485 9.82 40.74 -2.49
C ALA A 485 11.07 40.92 -1.60
N VAL A 486 10.92 41.03 -0.29
CA VAL A 486 12.03 41.13 0.68
C VAL A 486 12.65 39.75 0.94
N GLU A 487 11.81 38.75 0.97
CA GLU A 487 12.17 37.34 1.12
C GLU A 487 11.43 36.50 0.05
N VAL A 488 11.61 35.18 0.06
CA VAL A 488 10.85 34.33 -0.85
C VAL A 488 9.38 34.35 -0.47
N CYS A 489 8.54 34.83 -1.39
CA CYS A 489 7.10 35.03 -1.16
C CYS A 489 6.28 34.06 -2.01
N GLU A 490 5.24 33.50 -1.39
CA GLU A 490 4.15 32.84 -2.09
C GLU A 490 2.94 33.78 -2.14
N LEU A 491 2.55 34.17 -3.35
CA LEU A 491 1.45 35.11 -3.59
C LEU A 491 0.33 34.42 -4.37
N TYR A 492 -0.91 34.75 -4.06
CA TYR A 492 -2.06 34.38 -4.87
C TYR A 492 -2.50 35.56 -5.75
N ARG A 493 -2.45 35.35 -7.05
CA ARG A 493 -2.87 36.33 -8.05
C ARG A 493 -4.33 36.15 -8.41
N LEU A 494 -5.11 37.27 -8.42
CA LEU A 494 -6.47 37.34 -8.87
C LEU A 494 -6.57 38.31 -10.05
N ASN A 495 -6.93 37.81 -11.22
CA ASN A 495 -7.08 38.67 -12.42
C ASN A 495 -8.37 39.46 -12.38
N ARG A 496 -8.33 40.68 -12.90
CA ARG A 496 -9.50 41.60 -13.02
C ARG A 496 -10.65 40.95 -13.78
N ALA A 497 -10.40 40.37 -14.95
CA ALA A 497 -11.42 39.77 -15.80
C ALA A 497 -12.19 38.65 -15.09
N ASP A 498 -11.48 37.82 -14.31
CA ASP A 498 -12.05 36.69 -13.59
C ASP A 498 -12.85 37.18 -12.36
N PHE A 499 -12.31 38.19 -11.66
CA PHE A 499 -12.97 38.84 -10.53
C PHE A 499 -14.24 39.54 -10.95
N ALA A 500 -14.20 40.36 -12.01
CA ALA A 500 -15.35 41.10 -12.52
C ALA A 500 -16.53 40.19 -12.89
N ARG A 501 -16.26 39.06 -13.59
CA ARG A 501 -17.28 38.06 -13.92
C ARG A 501 -17.89 37.42 -12.68
N THR A 502 -17.09 37.21 -11.64
CA THR A 502 -17.52 36.51 -10.43
C THR A 502 -18.31 37.39 -9.50
N ILE A 503 -17.96 38.68 -9.39
CA ILE A 503 -18.60 39.64 -8.48
C ILE A 503 -19.84 40.33 -9.10
N HIS A 504 -19.97 40.31 -10.42
CA HIS A 504 -21.10 40.95 -11.12
C HIS A 504 -22.49 40.65 -10.52
N PRO A 505 -22.79 39.44 -10.04
CA PRO A 505 -24.06 39.15 -9.38
C PRO A 505 -24.26 39.81 -8.00
N TYR A 506 -23.23 40.49 -7.45
CA TYR A 506 -23.21 41.03 -6.09
C TYR A 506 -22.87 42.52 -6.06
N PRO A 507 -23.79 43.41 -6.53
CA PRO A 507 -23.50 44.84 -6.70
C PRO A 507 -23.14 45.56 -5.39
N MET A 508 -23.76 45.22 -4.28
CA MET A 508 -23.45 45.81 -2.96
C MET A 508 -22.01 45.53 -2.51
N LEU A 509 -21.48 44.34 -2.81
CA LEU A 509 -20.08 43.98 -2.51
C LEU A 509 -19.11 44.70 -3.44
N TRP A 510 -19.48 44.86 -4.72
CA TRP A 510 -18.70 45.64 -5.67
C TRP A 510 -18.50 47.09 -5.21
N GLU A 511 -19.57 47.80 -4.82
CA GLU A 511 -19.49 49.17 -4.33
C GLU A 511 -18.64 49.30 -3.06
N ARG A 512 -18.73 48.33 -2.15
CA ARG A 512 -17.89 48.30 -0.94
C ARG A 512 -16.41 48.16 -1.27
N ILE A 513 -16.05 47.21 -2.16
CA ILE A 513 -14.69 47.01 -2.59
C ILE A 513 -14.15 48.22 -3.33
N LYS A 514 -14.98 48.84 -4.19
CA LYS A 514 -14.67 50.07 -4.91
C LYS A 514 -14.32 51.21 -3.95
N LYS A 515 -15.12 51.39 -2.91
CA LYS A 515 -14.88 52.45 -1.89
C LYS A 515 -13.54 52.24 -1.19
N ILE A 516 -13.21 51.01 -0.75
CA ILE A 516 -11.95 50.68 -0.10
C ILE A 516 -10.76 50.91 -1.04
N ALA A 517 -10.89 50.55 -2.32
CA ALA A 517 -9.84 50.74 -3.31
C ALA A 517 -9.58 52.25 -3.57
N ILE A 518 -10.61 53.07 -3.66
CA ILE A 518 -10.49 54.53 -3.85
C ILE A 518 -9.80 55.16 -2.62
N GLU A 519 -10.26 54.88 -1.42
CA GLU A 519 -9.66 55.41 -0.19
C GLU A 519 -8.15 55.04 -0.06
N ARG A 520 -7.76 53.85 -0.44
CA ARG A 520 -6.35 53.47 -0.45
C ARG A 520 -5.55 54.14 -1.56
N HIS A 521 -6.16 54.33 -2.73
CA HIS A 521 -5.54 55.02 -3.87
C HIS A 521 -5.19 56.47 -3.48
N GLU A 522 -6.16 57.20 -2.92
CA GLU A 522 -5.97 58.57 -2.46
C GLU A 522 -4.85 58.68 -1.39
N LYS A 523 -4.85 57.80 -0.41
CA LYS A 523 -3.78 57.75 0.61
C LYS A 523 -2.39 57.53 0.00
N THR A 524 -2.29 56.63 -0.98
CA THR A 524 -0.99 56.32 -1.61
C THR A 524 -0.54 57.48 -2.52
N MET A 525 -1.46 58.19 -3.16
CA MET A 525 -1.13 59.40 -3.95
C MET A 525 -0.56 60.52 -3.07
N ILE A 526 -1.18 60.78 -1.94
CA ILE A 526 -0.69 61.78 -0.95
C ILE A 526 0.70 61.43 -0.47
N LEU A 527 1.01 60.15 -0.20
CA LEU A 527 2.33 59.68 0.21
C LEU A 527 3.40 59.77 -0.89
N ASN A 528 2.98 59.77 -2.19
CA ASN A 528 3.90 59.99 -3.31
C ASN A 528 4.21 61.46 -3.57
N GLU A 529 3.35 62.38 -3.12
CA GLU A 529 3.53 63.84 -3.26
C GLU A 529 4.38 64.43 -2.11
N GLN A 530 4.53 63.73 -0.99
CA GLN A 530 5.41 64.05 0.13
C GLN A 530 6.81 63.44 -0.05
#